data_b4c8fd92d41335ac16ee1ccad3537728
#
_entry.id   b4c8fd92d41335ac16ee1ccad3537728
#
_cell.length_a   1.000
_cell.length_b   1.000
_cell.length_c   1.000
_cell.angle_alpha   90.00
_cell.angle_beta   90.00
_cell.angle_gamma   90.00
#
_symmetry.space_group_name_H-M   'P 1'
#
loop_
_entity.id
_entity.type
_entity.pdbx_description
1 polymer ?
#
loop_
_entity_poly.entity_id
_entity_poly.type
_entity_poly.pdbx_seq_one_letter_code
_entity_poly.pdbx_strand_id
1 'polypeptide(L)'
;RFKLDRFRKAKALDEWFKPPEDFQLDDYLRQSTGIFSGQEPIEIAIKISTLAAAWVSEDPWHPEQQVQRHTDGSVTLTLPVVHELEVIPRVLALGGEAEVLSPESCRQIMARIVQQMACRYSPD
;
A
#
# COMPACT_ATOMS: atom_id res chain seq x y z
N ARG A 1 -9.37 -9.99 -10.19
CA ARG A 1 -8.41 -10.64 -9.30
C ARG A 1 -9.11 -11.49 -8.27
N PHE A 2 -8.49 -12.62 -7.92
CA PHE A 2 -9.03 -13.57 -6.97
C PHE A 2 -7.98 -13.84 -5.88
N LYS A 3 -8.43 -13.93 -4.64
CA LYS A 3 -7.58 -14.37 -3.54
C LYS A 3 -7.60 -15.89 -3.47
N LEU A 4 -6.42 -16.49 -3.41
CA LEU A 4 -6.30 -17.95 -3.39
C LEU A 4 -6.94 -18.57 -2.14
N ASP A 5 -6.88 -17.88 -1.00
CA ASP A 5 -7.45 -18.35 0.26
C ASP A 5 -8.98 -18.37 0.25
N ARG A 6 -9.61 -17.77 -0.74
CA ARG A 6 -11.08 -17.80 -0.89
C ARG A 6 -11.57 -18.88 -1.83
N PHE A 7 -10.67 -19.61 -2.49
CA PHE A 7 -11.06 -20.71 -3.37
C PHE A 7 -11.58 -21.87 -2.52
N ARG A 8 -12.72 -22.42 -2.92
CA ARG A 8 -13.29 -23.60 -2.28
C ARG A 8 -13.00 -24.87 -3.05
N LYS A 9 -12.76 -24.75 -4.34
CA LYS A 9 -12.49 -25.87 -5.23
C LYS A 9 -11.67 -25.39 -6.41
N ALA A 10 -10.67 -26.16 -6.76
CA ALA A 10 -9.86 -25.92 -7.96
C ALA A 10 -9.56 -27.25 -8.62
N LYS A 11 -9.53 -27.26 -9.94
CA LYS A 11 -9.23 -28.45 -10.74
C LYS A 11 -8.26 -28.08 -11.85
N ALA A 12 -7.19 -28.84 -11.99
CA ALA A 12 -6.29 -28.70 -13.12
C ALA A 12 -6.93 -29.31 -14.36
N LEU A 13 -6.91 -28.56 -15.46
CA LEU A 13 -7.41 -29.02 -16.74
C LEU A 13 -6.24 -29.44 -17.63
N ASP A 14 -6.52 -30.34 -18.60
CA ASP A 14 -5.54 -30.74 -19.61
C ASP A 14 -5.40 -29.70 -20.74
N GLU A 15 -5.95 -28.53 -20.55
CA GLU A 15 -5.92 -27.45 -21.51
C GLU A 15 -4.78 -26.48 -21.18
N TRP A 16 -4.10 -26.02 -22.21
CA TRP A 16 -3.03 -25.04 -22.06
C TRP A 16 -3.57 -23.64 -22.32
N PHE A 17 -3.22 -22.72 -21.41
CA PHE A 17 -3.52 -21.31 -21.57
C PHE A 17 -2.43 -20.64 -22.39
N LYS A 18 -2.83 -19.85 -23.39
CA LYS A 18 -1.93 -19.03 -24.17
C LYS A 18 -2.19 -17.55 -23.85
N PRO A 19 -1.25 -16.85 -23.21
CA PRO A 19 -1.44 -15.45 -22.89
C PRO A 19 -1.60 -14.60 -24.17
N PRO A 20 -2.38 -13.52 -24.13
CA PRO A 20 -2.41 -12.57 -25.24
C PRO A 20 -1.02 -12.02 -25.54
N GLU A 21 -0.74 -11.82 -26.83
CA GLU A 21 0.60 -11.39 -27.25
C GLU A 21 0.99 -10.01 -26.73
N ASP A 22 0.01 -9.14 -26.55
CA ASP A 22 0.21 -7.78 -26.05
C ASP A 22 0.16 -7.66 -24.53
N PHE A 23 -0.04 -8.76 -23.81
CA PHE A 23 -0.12 -8.74 -22.35
C PHE A 23 1.28 -8.91 -21.74
N GLN A 24 1.64 -7.97 -20.87
CA GLN A 24 2.89 -7.99 -20.11
C GLN A 24 2.54 -8.08 -18.62
N LEU A 25 2.77 -9.25 -18.04
CA LEU A 25 2.43 -9.50 -16.63
C LEU A 25 3.18 -8.56 -15.69
N ASP A 26 4.46 -8.34 -15.95
CA ASP A 26 5.28 -7.48 -15.08
C ASP A 26 4.76 -6.05 -15.08
N ASP A 27 4.38 -5.52 -16.24
CA ASP A 27 3.82 -4.17 -16.32
C ASP A 27 2.48 -4.07 -15.59
N TYR A 28 1.64 -5.09 -15.75
CA TYR A 28 0.36 -5.14 -15.05
C TYR A 28 0.53 -5.16 -13.54
N LEU A 29 1.47 -5.95 -13.03
CA LEU A 29 1.72 -6.06 -11.60
C LEU A 29 2.38 -4.81 -11.03
N ARG A 30 3.20 -4.10 -11.81
CA ARG A 30 3.85 -2.86 -11.36
C ARG A 30 2.87 -1.71 -11.19
N GLN A 31 1.79 -1.70 -11.96
CA GLN A 31 0.82 -0.61 -11.93
C GLN A 31 -0.12 -0.67 -10.75
N SER A 32 -0.06 -1.71 -9.94
CA SER A 32 -0.98 -1.88 -8.83
C SER A 32 -0.34 -2.64 -7.69
N THR A 33 -0.53 -2.14 -6.46
CA THR A 33 -0.12 -2.84 -5.24
C THR A 33 -1.28 -3.61 -4.61
N GLY A 34 -2.48 -3.51 -5.15
CA GLY A 34 -3.68 -4.11 -4.59
C GLY A 34 -4.68 -4.53 -5.65
N ILE A 35 -5.93 -4.23 -5.38
CA ILE A 35 -7.05 -4.63 -6.22
C ILE A 35 -7.42 -3.60 -7.28
N PHE A 36 -6.80 -2.42 -7.25
CA PHE A 36 -7.10 -1.34 -8.17
C PHE A 36 -6.11 -1.34 -9.32
N SER A 37 -6.60 -1.30 -10.55
CA SER A 37 -5.77 -1.27 -11.75
C SER A 37 -6.45 -0.45 -12.85
N GLY A 38 -5.67 -0.01 -13.83
CA GLY A 38 -6.17 0.75 -14.97
C GLY A 38 -6.31 2.24 -14.75
N GLN A 39 -5.91 2.77 -13.60
CA GLN A 39 -5.89 4.20 -13.29
C GLN A 39 -4.46 4.73 -13.29
N GLU A 40 -4.32 6.05 -13.44
CA GLU A 40 -3.01 6.67 -13.34
C GLU A 40 -2.53 6.66 -11.89
N PRO A 41 -1.26 6.30 -11.65
CA PRO A 41 -0.72 6.29 -10.30
C PRO A 41 -0.63 7.71 -9.73
N ILE A 42 -0.86 7.80 -8.42
CA ILE A 42 -0.57 9.00 -7.64
C ILE A 42 0.60 8.71 -6.72
N GLU A 43 1.40 9.74 -6.45
CA GLU A 43 2.54 9.60 -5.57
C GLU A 43 2.14 9.93 -4.14
N ILE A 44 2.43 9.01 -3.22
CA ILE A 44 2.15 9.20 -1.80
C ILE A 44 3.47 9.22 -1.04
N ALA A 45 3.63 10.21 -0.17
CA ALA A 45 4.79 10.32 0.71
C ALA A 45 4.36 10.05 2.16
N ILE A 46 5.09 9.17 2.83
CA ILE A 46 4.77 8.71 4.18
C ILE A 46 6.04 8.81 5.02
N LYS A 47 5.94 9.47 6.17
CA LYS A 47 7.03 9.50 7.14
C LYS A 47 6.88 8.31 8.07
N ILE A 48 7.96 7.56 8.21
CA ILE A 48 8.02 6.36 9.06
C ILE A 48 9.02 6.65 10.20
N SER A 49 8.62 6.35 11.42
CA SER A 49 9.47 6.55 12.59
C SER A 49 10.71 5.67 12.55
N THR A 50 11.69 6.02 13.38
CA THR A 50 12.89 5.21 13.55
C THR A 50 12.56 3.79 13.98
N LEU A 51 11.55 3.62 14.83
CA LEU A 51 11.14 2.31 15.32
C LEU A 51 10.61 1.42 14.19
N ALA A 52 9.81 1.98 13.30
CA ALA A 52 9.16 1.19 12.24
C ALA A 52 9.98 1.15 10.95
N ALA A 53 11.06 1.93 10.85
CA ALA A 53 11.84 2.01 9.61
C ALA A 53 12.42 0.67 9.18
N ALA A 54 12.85 -0.17 10.12
CA ALA A 54 13.39 -1.48 9.82
C ALA A 54 12.33 -2.41 9.21
N TRP A 55 11.10 -2.33 9.71
CA TRP A 55 10.00 -3.17 9.20
C TRP A 55 9.69 -2.86 7.75
N VAL A 56 9.68 -1.57 7.39
CA VAL A 56 9.41 -1.15 6.02
C VAL A 56 10.55 -1.55 5.08
N SER A 57 11.79 -1.52 5.57
CA SER A 57 12.95 -1.92 4.78
C SER A 57 12.96 -3.43 4.49
N GLU A 58 12.46 -4.24 5.41
CA GLU A 58 12.40 -5.69 5.25
C GLU A 58 11.28 -6.14 4.32
N ASP A 59 10.19 -5.37 4.25
CA ASP A 59 9.02 -5.72 3.45
C ASP A 59 8.59 -4.50 2.63
N PRO A 60 9.20 -4.27 1.47
CA PRO A 60 8.86 -3.12 0.63
C PRO A 60 7.38 -3.13 0.22
N TRP A 61 6.77 -1.95 0.27
CA TRP A 61 5.35 -1.81 -0.06
C TRP A 61 5.11 -1.74 -1.56
N HIS A 62 6.13 -1.34 -2.33
CA HIS A 62 6.01 -1.21 -3.78
C HIS A 62 7.40 -1.37 -4.40
N PRO A 63 7.50 -2.04 -5.58
CA PRO A 63 8.80 -2.22 -6.25
C PRO A 63 9.49 -0.92 -6.61
N GLU A 64 8.71 0.15 -6.85
CA GLU A 64 9.23 1.45 -7.26
C GLU A 64 9.28 2.46 -6.13
N GLN A 65 9.16 1.99 -4.88
CA GLN A 65 9.24 2.90 -3.74
C GLN A 65 10.62 3.51 -3.62
N GLN A 66 10.66 4.75 -3.15
CA GLN A 66 11.89 5.46 -2.84
C GLN A 66 11.93 5.69 -1.33
N VAL A 67 13.10 5.49 -0.73
CA VAL A 67 13.29 5.64 0.71
C VAL A 67 14.33 6.73 0.93
N GLN A 68 13.94 7.80 1.60
CA GLN A 68 14.85 8.86 2.03
C GLN A 68 15.10 8.70 3.53
N ARG A 69 16.36 8.44 3.88
CA ARG A 69 16.75 8.29 5.29
C ARG A 69 17.09 9.65 5.87
N HIS A 70 16.65 9.85 7.10
CA HIS A 70 16.92 11.08 7.84
C HIS A 70 17.96 10.83 8.91
N THR A 71 18.56 11.92 9.42
CA THR A 71 19.65 11.83 10.40
C THR A 71 19.22 11.23 11.74
N ASP A 72 17.93 11.33 12.07
CA ASP A 72 17.38 10.76 13.31
C ASP A 72 17.01 9.28 13.20
N GLY A 73 17.27 8.67 12.04
CA GLY A 73 16.93 7.27 11.80
C GLY A 73 15.54 7.03 11.21
N SER A 74 14.69 8.06 11.17
CA SER A 74 13.40 7.96 10.49
C SER A 74 13.59 7.95 8.97
N VAL A 75 12.55 7.57 8.25
CA VAL A 75 12.58 7.55 6.79
C VAL A 75 11.33 8.19 6.22
N THR A 76 11.46 8.74 5.01
CA THR A 76 10.32 9.14 4.19
C THR A 76 10.21 8.15 3.04
N LEU A 77 9.07 7.49 2.97
CA LEU A 77 8.77 6.52 1.94
C LEU A 77 7.88 7.18 0.89
N THR A 78 8.32 7.15 -0.37
CA THR A 78 7.54 7.69 -1.49
C THR A 78 7.27 6.56 -2.46
N LEU A 79 6.00 6.39 -2.81
CA LEU A 79 5.61 5.31 -3.71
C LEU A 79 4.42 5.70 -4.58
N PRO A 80 4.35 5.17 -5.81
CA PRO A 80 3.17 5.34 -6.64
C PRO A 80 2.09 4.35 -6.23
N VAL A 81 0.85 4.81 -6.17
CA VAL A 81 -0.31 3.94 -5.94
C VAL A 81 -1.44 4.35 -6.87
N VAL A 82 -2.29 3.40 -7.21
CA VAL A 82 -3.43 3.68 -8.08
C VAL A 82 -4.58 4.29 -7.28
N HIS A 83 -4.71 3.91 -6.01
CA HIS A 83 -5.75 4.43 -5.13
C HIS A 83 -5.23 4.50 -3.69
N GLU A 84 -5.68 5.51 -2.95
CA GLU A 84 -5.25 5.72 -1.56
C GLU A 84 -5.51 4.49 -0.68
N LEU A 85 -6.56 3.74 -0.95
CA LEU A 85 -6.91 2.54 -0.18
C LEU A 85 -5.85 1.44 -0.28
N GLU A 86 -4.93 1.51 -1.22
CA GLU A 86 -3.83 0.56 -1.29
C GLU A 86 -2.82 0.77 -0.17
N VAL A 87 -2.72 1.98 0.37
CA VAL A 87 -1.71 2.36 1.36
C VAL A 87 -2.32 2.55 2.75
N ILE A 88 -3.53 3.07 2.84
CA ILE A 88 -4.14 3.43 4.13
C ILE A 88 -4.13 2.27 5.13
N PRO A 89 -4.50 1.02 4.79
CA PRO A 89 -4.43 -0.06 5.76
C PRO A 89 -3.02 -0.33 6.28
N ARG A 90 -2.01 -0.15 5.43
CA ARG A 90 -0.61 -0.35 5.84
C ARG A 90 -0.16 0.74 6.80
N VAL A 91 -0.56 1.99 6.54
CA VAL A 91 -0.26 3.10 7.44
C VAL A 91 -0.96 2.89 8.79
N LEU A 92 -2.22 2.47 8.77
CA LEU A 92 -2.96 2.20 10.00
C LEU A 92 -2.35 1.06 10.81
N ALA A 93 -1.79 0.06 10.15
CA ALA A 93 -1.15 -1.06 10.83
C ALA A 93 0.09 -0.63 11.62
N LEU A 94 0.73 0.46 11.23
CA LEU A 94 1.88 1.01 11.96
C LEU A 94 1.45 1.95 13.10
N GLY A 95 0.17 2.28 13.18
CA GLY A 95 -0.33 3.16 14.24
C GLY A 95 0.32 4.54 14.19
N GLY A 96 0.78 5.01 15.35
CA GLY A 96 1.42 6.32 15.46
C GLY A 96 2.82 6.40 14.89
N GLU A 97 3.37 5.29 14.35
CA GLU A 97 4.72 5.25 13.81
C GLU A 97 4.78 5.67 12.34
N ALA A 98 3.66 5.96 11.70
CA ALA A 98 3.60 6.38 10.31
C ALA A 98 2.69 7.59 10.16
N GLU A 99 3.08 8.50 9.29
CA GLU A 99 2.30 9.71 8.99
C GLU A 99 2.29 9.93 7.48
N VAL A 100 1.10 10.06 6.90
CA VAL A 100 0.96 10.46 5.50
C VAL A 100 1.29 11.94 5.37
N LEU A 101 2.30 12.27 4.56
CA LEU A 101 2.71 13.65 4.34
C LEU A 101 1.96 14.27 3.16
N SER A 102 1.78 13.52 2.09
CA SER A 102 1.09 13.97 0.87
C SER A 102 0.50 12.78 0.12
N PRO A 103 -0.49 12.97 -0.74
CA PRO A 103 -1.19 14.23 -1.01
C PRO A 103 -2.16 14.60 0.11
N GLU A 104 -2.62 15.84 0.09
CA GLU A 104 -3.54 16.35 1.12
C GLU A 104 -4.82 15.55 1.20
N SER A 105 -5.34 15.07 0.07
CA SER A 105 -6.54 14.23 0.05
C SER A 105 -6.36 12.97 0.90
N CYS A 106 -5.21 12.33 0.81
CA CYS A 106 -4.89 11.14 1.59
C CYS A 106 -4.72 11.48 3.07
N ARG A 107 -4.07 12.61 3.38
CA ARG A 107 -3.96 13.10 4.77
C ARG A 107 -5.33 13.32 5.40
N GLN A 108 -6.25 13.92 4.66
CA GLN A 108 -7.60 14.17 5.15
C GLN A 108 -8.37 12.88 5.43
N ILE A 109 -8.22 11.88 4.58
CA ILE A 109 -8.82 10.56 4.82
C ILE A 109 -8.26 9.96 6.10
N MET A 110 -6.95 10.00 6.28
CA MET A 110 -6.29 9.50 7.48
C MET A 110 -6.76 10.25 8.73
N ALA A 111 -6.81 11.57 8.66
CA ALA A 111 -7.25 12.39 9.80
C ALA A 111 -8.66 12.02 10.23
N ARG A 112 -9.55 11.79 9.27
CA ARG A 112 -10.93 11.38 9.56
C ARG A 112 -10.99 10.02 10.24
N ILE A 113 -10.22 9.06 9.74
CA ILE A 113 -10.17 7.72 10.32
C ILE A 113 -9.60 7.76 11.74
N VAL A 114 -8.50 8.49 11.94
CA VAL A 114 -7.86 8.63 13.25
C VAL A 114 -8.81 9.27 14.25
N GLN A 115 -9.56 10.29 13.81
CA GLN A 115 -10.53 10.94 14.68
C GLN A 115 -11.65 9.98 15.10
N GLN A 116 -12.14 9.17 14.16
CA GLN A 116 -13.13 8.13 14.49
C GLN A 116 -12.56 7.12 15.47
N MET A 117 -11.32 6.71 15.28
CA MET A 117 -10.64 5.77 16.18
C MET A 117 -10.48 6.38 17.56
N ALA A 118 -10.03 7.63 17.63
CA ALA A 118 -9.84 8.32 18.90
C ALA A 118 -11.16 8.42 19.70
N CYS A 119 -12.27 8.66 19.00
CA CYS A 119 -13.59 8.70 19.65
C CYS A 119 -13.98 7.35 20.26
N ARG A 120 -13.55 6.25 19.66
CA ARG A 120 -13.84 4.91 20.17
C ARG A 120 -13.10 4.61 21.48
N TYR A 121 -11.92 5.17 21.65
CA TYR A 121 -11.06 4.92 22.81
C TYR A 121 -11.05 6.07 23.80
N SER A 122 -11.88 7.06 23.59
CA SER A 122 -12.04 8.18 24.53
C SER A 122 -12.71 7.68 25.83
N PRO A 123 -12.23 8.14 27.00
CA PRO A 123 -12.79 7.70 28.28
C PRO A 123 -14.24 8.10 28.51
N ASP A 124 -14.77 9.04 27.77
CA ASP A 124 -16.15 9.54 27.96
C ASP A 124 -17.09 9.05 26.89
#